data_d5a289a3bd2633e43184b318264a1ed8
#
_entry.id   d5a289a3bd2633e43184b318264a1ed8
#
_cell.length_a   1.000
_cell.length_b   1.000
_cell.length_c   1.000
_cell.angle_alpha   90.00
_cell.angle_beta   90.00
_cell.angle_gamma   90.00
#
_symmetry.space_group_name_H-M   'P 1'
#
loop_
_entity.id
_entity.type
_entity.pdbx_description
1 polymer ?
#
loop_
_entity_poly.entity_id
_entity_poly.type
_entity_poly.pdbx_seq_one_letter_code
_entity_poly.pdbx_strand_id
1 'polypeptide(L)'
;MLDWQFARFDDLSPRDWYAASAARIDVFVMEQNCPFQDLDGADFFSWHLLGWHRAGTDKKLAAYCRLVDAGIKFAAPSIGRVITTKEFRLGGYGKLLMKEVCARHDALYPGLPNRIGAQARLEKFYQGFGYVTDSDLYMEDGIPHFEMERK
;
A
#
# COMPACT_ATOMS: atom_id res chain seq x y z
N MET A 1 -10.90 12.23 10.30
CA MET A 1 -9.61 11.82 10.86
C MET A 1 -9.57 10.30 10.94
N LEU A 2 -8.43 9.71 10.60
CA LEU A 2 -8.25 8.26 10.65
C LEU A 2 -7.47 7.85 11.89
N ASP A 3 -7.84 6.69 12.43
CA ASP A 3 -7.01 5.98 13.39
C ASP A 3 -6.06 5.06 12.63
N TRP A 4 -4.77 5.26 12.83
CA TRP A 4 -3.76 4.45 12.14
C TRP A 4 -3.37 3.24 12.99
N GLN A 5 -3.43 2.05 12.36
CA GLN A 5 -2.94 0.81 12.92
C GLN A 5 -1.79 0.32 12.06
N PHE A 6 -0.63 0.10 12.68
CA PHE A 6 0.56 -0.35 11.97
C PHE A 6 1.08 -1.61 12.66
N ALA A 7 1.00 -2.75 11.99
CA ALA A 7 1.27 -4.03 12.62
C ALA A 7 1.89 -5.04 11.65
N ARG A 8 2.71 -5.94 12.20
CA ARG A 8 3.15 -7.14 11.48
C ARG A 8 1.95 -8.06 11.27
N PHE A 9 2.05 -8.94 10.27
CA PHE A 9 0.95 -9.85 9.93
C PHE A 9 0.44 -10.63 11.15
N ASP A 10 1.36 -11.20 11.94
CA ASP A 10 0.98 -12.04 13.08
C ASP A 10 0.30 -11.28 14.22
N ASP A 11 0.43 -9.96 14.24
CA ASP A 11 -0.18 -9.09 15.25
C ASP A 11 -1.53 -8.51 14.82
N LEU A 12 -1.97 -8.79 13.59
CA LEU A 12 -3.31 -8.40 13.13
C LEU A 12 -4.34 -9.40 13.62
N SER A 13 -5.50 -8.90 14.05
CA SER A 13 -6.63 -9.78 14.32
C SER A 13 -7.14 -10.40 13.01
N PRO A 14 -7.76 -11.58 13.06
CA PRO A 14 -8.39 -12.15 11.87
C PRO A 14 -9.40 -11.21 11.20
N ARG A 15 -10.14 -10.46 12.00
CA ARG A 15 -11.14 -9.51 11.46
C ARG A 15 -10.49 -8.34 10.75
N ASP A 16 -9.40 -7.80 11.29
CA ASP A 16 -8.68 -6.70 10.65
C ASP A 16 -7.99 -7.18 9.37
N TRP A 17 -7.39 -8.35 9.39
CA TRP A 17 -6.83 -8.94 8.19
C TRP A 17 -7.89 -9.24 7.13
N TYR A 18 -9.05 -9.72 7.55
CA TYR A 18 -10.17 -9.96 6.63
C TYR A 18 -10.60 -8.65 5.95
N ALA A 19 -10.73 -7.57 6.70
CA ALA A 19 -11.10 -6.27 6.15
C ALA A 19 -10.07 -5.78 5.13
N ALA A 20 -8.78 -5.90 5.44
CA ALA A 20 -7.71 -5.51 4.53
C ALA A 20 -7.73 -6.37 3.25
N SER A 21 -7.90 -7.68 3.39
CA SER A 21 -7.94 -8.61 2.25
C SER A 21 -9.13 -8.32 1.33
N ALA A 22 -10.31 -8.12 1.91
CA ALA A 22 -11.51 -7.81 1.15
C ALA A 22 -11.36 -6.50 0.38
N ALA A 23 -10.83 -5.46 1.03
CA ALA A 23 -10.60 -4.17 0.39
C ALA A 23 -9.61 -4.29 -0.78
N ARG A 24 -8.54 -5.06 -0.63
CA ARG A 24 -7.56 -5.28 -1.68
C ARG A 24 -8.18 -5.99 -2.89
N ILE A 25 -8.97 -7.01 -2.65
CA ILE A 25 -9.66 -7.74 -3.74
C ILE A 25 -10.66 -6.83 -4.45
N ASP A 26 -11.43 -6.05 -3.70
CA ASP A 26 -12.38 -5.10 -4.28
C ASP A 26 -11.69 -4.13 -5.23
N VAL A 27 -10.56 -3.56 -4.83
CA VAL A 27 -9.85 -2.54 -5.63
C VAL A 27 -9.06 -3.17 -6.77
N PHE A 28 -8.18 -4.13 -6.46
CA PHE A 28 -7.21 -4.62 -7.45
C PHE A 28 -7.79 -5.68 -8.39
N VAL A 29 -8.72 -6.49 -7.93
CA VAL A 29 -9.31 -7.55 -8.73
C VAL A 29 -10.64 -7.12 -9.33
N MET A 30 -11.57 -6.69 -8.50
CA MET A 30 -12.93 -6.40 -8.95
C MET A 30 -13.03 -5.09 -9.73
N GLU A 31 -12.57 -3.98 -9.16
CA GLU A 31 -12.68 -2.67 -9.80
C GLU A 31 -11.78 -2.54 -11.02
N GLN A 32 -10.59 -3.11 -10.97
CA GLN A 32 -9.64 -3.07 -12.08
C GLN A 32 -9.90 -4.17 -13.11
N ASN A 33 -10.86 -5.04 -12.85
CA ASN A 33 -11.18 -6.18 -13.72
C ASN A 33 -9.92 -6.97 -14.09
N CYS A 34 -9.11 -7.29 -13.08
CA CYS A 34 -7.81 -7.93 -13.26
C CYS A 34 -7.72 -9.19 -12.41
N PRO A 35 -8.01 -10.37 -12.99
CA PRO A 35 -7.94 -11.62 -12.23
C PRO A 35 -6.48 -12.02 -12.01
N PHE A 36 -5.99 -11.82 -10.81
CA PHE A 36 -4.66 -12.26 -10.39
C PHE A 36 -4.69 -12.65 -8.92
N GLN A 37 -3.64 -13.33 -8.47
CA GLN A 37 -3.52 -13.76 -7.08
C GLN A 37 -3.02 -12.60 -6.22
N ASP A 38 -3.93 -11.81 -5.67
CA ASP A 38 -3.59 -10.65 -4.85
C ASP A 38 -2.83 -11.02 -3.57
N LEU A 39 -3.26 -12.11 -2.91
CA LEU A 39 -2.57 -12.62 -1.73
C LEU A 39 -1.38 -13.47 -2.19
N ASP A 40 -0.19 -12.90 -2.18
CA ASP A 40 1.00 -13.42 -2.85
C ASP A 40 2.07 -13.97 -1.89
N GLY A 41 1.75 -14.10 -0.61
CA GLY A 41 2.67 -14.58 0.41
C GLY A 41 3.58 -13.51 1.00
N ALA A 42 3.78 -12.40 0.32
CA ALA A 42 4.62 -11.30 0.84
C ALA A 42 4.02 -10.66 2.10
N ASP A 43 2.71 -10.84 2.30
CA ASP A 43 2.01 -10.31 3.47
C ASP A 43 2.57 -10.84 4.79
N PHE A 44 3.09 -12.06 4.79
CA PHE A 44 3.71 -12.64 5.99
C PHE A 44 4.99 -11.92 6.39
N PHE A 45 5.63 -11.22 5.46
CA PHE A 45 6.90 -10.52 5.63
C PHE A 45 6.71 -9.00 5.51
N SER A 46 5.57 -8.51 5.93
CA SER A 46 5.21 -7.11 5.76
C SER A 46 4.72 -6.50 7.05
N TRP A 47 4.91 -5.18 7.16
CA TRP A 47 4.10 -4.34 8.00
C TRP A 47 2.83 -3.96 7.24
N HIS A 48 1.71 -3.87 7.95
CA HIS A 48 0.42 -3.48 7.38
C HIS A 48 -0.03 -2.19 8.04
N LEU A 49 -0.36 -1.20 7.23
CA LEU A 49 -0.88 0.08 7.70
C LEU A 49 -2.35 0.17 7.33
N LEU A 50 -3.21 0.26 8.34
CA LEU A 50 -4.66 0.34 8.18
C LEU A 50 -5.12 1.69 8.72
N GLY A 51 -5.83 2.43 7.90
CA GLY A 51 -6.45 3.69 8.28
C GLY A 51 -7.94 3.47 8.54
N TRP A 52 -8.34 3.54 9.81
CA TRP A 52 -9.71 3.27 10.22
C TRP A 52 -10.49 4.57 10.43
N HIS A 53 -11.65 4.63 9.80
CA HIS A 53 -12.64 5.65 10.11
C HIS A 53 -13.58 5.10 11.19
N ARG A 54 -13.66 5.81 12.31
CA ARG A 54 -14.50 5.40 13.43
C ARG A 54 -15.77 6.24 13.48
N ALA A 55 -16.90 5.56 13.68
CA ALA A 55 -18.20 6.19 13.88
C ALA A 55 -18.89 5.46 15.06
N GLY A 56 -18.86 6.06 16.24
CA GLY A 56 -19.34 5.41 17.46
C GLY A 56 -18.49 4.18 17.79
N THR A 57 -19.13 3.01 17.89
CA THR A 57 -18.45 1.74 18.14
C THR A 57 -17.99 1.03 16.86
N ASP A 58 -18.45 1.51 15.69
CA ASP A 58 -18.11 0.93 14.41
C ASP A 58 -16.82 1.51 13.86
N LYS A 59 -16.10 0.69 13.11
CA LYS A 59 -14.98 1.16 12.33
C LYS A 59 -15.06 0.62 10.91
N LYS A 60 -14.64 1.44 9.95
CA LYS A 60 -14.58 1.08 8.54
C LYS A 60 -13.17 1.33 8.03
N LEU A 61 -12.66 0.41 7.23
CA LEU A 61 -11.36 0.61 6.60
C LEU A 61 -11.49 1.67 5.50
N ALA A 62 -10.74 2.75 5.64
CA ALA A 62 -10.73 3.85 4.66
C ALA A 62 -9.52 3.80 3.75
N ALA A 63 -8.37 3.37 4.27
CA ALA A 63 -7.11 3.35 3.54
C ALA A 63 -6.24 2.20 4.04
N TYR A 64 -5.42 1.66 3.15
CA TYR A 64 -4.55 0.54 3.48
C TYR A 64 -3.32 0.55 2.58
N CYS A 65 -2.19 0.15 3.12
CA CYS A 65 -1.03 -0.29 2.34
C CYS A 65 -0.21 -1.29 3.15
N ARG A 66 0.73 -1.95 2.45
CA ARG A 66 1.72 -2.79 3.12
C ARG A 66 3.11 -2.24 2.89
N LEU A 67 4.00 -2.50 3.83
CA LEU A 67 5.44 -2.22 3.72
C LEU A 67 6.15 -3.55 3.80
N VAL A 68 6.60 -4.06 2.64
CA VAL A 68 7.23 -5.36 2.50
C VAL A 68 8.70 -5.26 2.93
N ASP A 69 9.18 -6.23 3.68
CA ASP A 69 10.57 -6.29 4.12
C ASP A 69 11.53 -6.31 2.92
N ALA A 70 12.73 -5.78 3.14
CA ALA A 70 13.81 -5.86 2.16
C ALA A 70 14.10 -7.30 1.77
N GLY A 71 14.37 -7.52 0.49
CA GLY A 71 14.74 -8.84 -0.02
C GLY A 71 13.57 -9.74 -0.43
N ILE A 72 12.32 -9.28 -0.26
CA ILE A 72 11.13 -10.07 -0.64
C ILE A 72 10.66 -9.69 -2.06
N LYS A 73 10.37 -8.43 -2.30
CA LYS A 73 9.98 -7.92 -3.63
C LYS A 73 11.14 -7.28 -4.34
N PHE A 74 11.91 -6.49 -3.63
CA PHE A 74 13.11 -5.81 -4.09
C PHE A 74 14.19 -5.94 -3.03
N ALA A 75 15.42 -5.58 -3.37
CA ALA A 75 16.50 -5.53 -2.38
C ALA A 75 16.19 -4.54 -1.25
N ALA A 76 15.53 -3.44 -1.59
CA ALA A 76 15.04 -2.44 -0.61
C ALA A 76 13.66 -2.81 -0.06
N PRO A 77 13.26 -2.27 1.10
CA PRO A 77 11.87 -2.34 1.54
C PRO A 77 10.94 -1.72 0.49
N SER A 78 9.71 -2.21 0.42
CA SER A 78 8.77 -1.79 -0.64
C SER A 78 7.39 -1.51 -0.09
N ILE A 79 6.91 -0.28 -0.28
CA ILE A 79 5.52 0.07 -0.05
C ILE A 79 4.69 -0.43 -1.23
N GLY A 80 3.58 -1.09 -0.96
CA GLY A 80 2.71 -1.60 -2.01
C GLY A 80 1.28 -1.79 -1.56
N ARG A 81 0.44 -2.25 -2.48
CA ARG A 81 -1.01 -2.45 -2.23
C ARG A 81 -1.64 -1.19 -1.62
N VAL A 82 -1.30 -0.02 -2.17
CA VAL A 82 -1.78 1.29 -1.72
C VAL A 82 -3.19 1.50 -2.23
N ILE A 83 -4.16 1.58 -1.31
CA ILE A 83 -5.57 1.76 -1.68
C ILE A 83 -6.30 2.71 -0.75
N THR A 84 -7.34 3.34 -1.29
CA THR A 84 -8.44 3.89 -0.52
C THR A 84 -9.69 3.12 -0.91
N THR A 85 -10.56 2.85 0.06
CA THR A 85 -11.81 2.15 -0.22
C THR A 85 -12.79 3.10 -0.91
N LYS A 86 -13.73 2.54 -1.68
CA LYS A 86 -14.61 3.31 -2.55
C LYS A 86 -15.39 4.41 -1.81
N GLU A 87 -15.89 4.10 -0.61
CA GLU A 87 -16.65 5.05 0.20
C GLU A 87 -15.81 6.27 0.61
N PHE A 88 -14.50 6.11 0.74
CA PHE A 88 -13.61 7.14 1.27
C PHE A 88 -12.74 7.81 0.20
N ARG A 89 -13.03 7.60 -1.08
CA ARG A 89 -12.33 8.29 -2.16
C ARG A 89 -12.71 9.75 -2.21
N LEU A 90 -11.85 10.57 -2.80
CA LEU A 90 -12.00 12.03 -2.91
C LEU A 90 -11.85 12.78 -1.58
N GLY A 91 -11.51 12.08 -0.49
CA GLY A 91 -11.27 12.72 0.80
C GLY A 91 -9.80 13.04 1.10
N GLY A 92 -8.89 12.80 0.15
CA GLY A 92 -7.46 13.03 0.37
C GLY A 92 -6.77 11.95 1.21
N TYR A 93 -7.43 10.83 1.45
CA TYR A 93 -6.90 9.78 2.32
C TYR A 93 -5.70 9.05 1.72
N GLY A 94 -5.59 8.98 0.40
CA GLY A 94 -4.41 8.41 -0.26
C GLY A 94 -3.13 9.17 0.06
N LYS A 95 -3.21 10.50 0.08
CA LYS A 95 -2.06 11.34 0.47
C LYS A 95 -1.71 11.18 1.94
N LEU A 96 -2.72 11.12 2.82
CA LEU A 96 -2.50 10.89 4.25
C LEU A 96 -1.86 9.54 4.49
N LEU A 97 -2.34 8.49 3.80
CA LEU A 97 -1.79 7.15 3.87
C LEU A 97 -0.31 7.13 3.49
N MET A 98 0.04 7.73 2.36
CA MET A 98 1.43 7.76 1.89
C MET A 98 2.32 8.56 2.83
N LYS A 99 1.85 9.68 3.33
CA LYS A 99 2.59 10.48 4.31
C LYS A 99 2.89 9.65 5.56
N GLU A 100 1.89 8.94 6.06
CA GLU A 100 2.02 8.11 7.27
C GLU A 100 3.01 6.96 7.04
N VAL A 101 2.86 6.20 5.94
CA VAL A 101 3.71 5.04 5.69
C VAL A 101 5.15 5.45 5.38
N CYS A 102 5.36 6.56 4.69
CA CYS A 102 6.72 7.06 4.46
C CYS A 102 7.41 7.43 5.76
N ALA A 103 6.70 8.08 6.68
CA ALA A 103 7.25 8.40 8.00
C ALA A 103 7.60 7.13 8.79
N ARG A 104 6.73 6.12 8.74
CA ARG A 104 6.99 4.83 9.39
C ARG A 104 8.18 4.10 8.80
N HIS A 105 8.28 4.11 7.47
CA HIS A 105 9.41 3.54 6.76
C HIS A 105 10.72 4.20 7.20
N ASP A 106 10.76 5.52 7.21
CA ASP A 106 11.97 6.26 7.53
C ASP A 106 12.42 6.02 8.99
N ALA A 107 11.47 5.83 9.90
CA ALA A 107 11.76 5.51 11.29
C ALA A 107 12.30 4.08 11.46
N LEU A 108 11.76 3.12 10.70
CA LEU A 108 12.18 1.71 10.77
C LEU A 108 13.49 1.46 10.04
N TYR A 109 13.71 2.15 8.93
CA TYR A 109 14.81 1.90 8.01
C TYR A 109 15.60 3.19 7.72
N PRO A 110 16.21 3.80 8.76
CA PRO A 110 16.93 5.08 8.56
C PRO A 110 18.00 4.94 7.49
N GLY A 111 17.97 5.83 6.50
CA GLY A 111 18.95 5.87 5.42
C GLY A 111 18.74 4.83 4.31
N LEU A 112 17.74 3.97 4.40
CA LEU A 112 17.44 3.02 3.34
C LEU A 112 16.44 3.59 2.34
N PRO A 113 16.59 3.27 1.04
CA PRO A 113 15.60 3.65 0.04
C PRO A 113 14.34 2.79 0.17
N ASN A 114 13.28 3.23 -0.49
CA ASN A 114 12.08 2.43 -0.70
C ASN A 114 11.85 2.29 -2.21
N ARG A 115 11.66 1.06 -2.68
CA ARG A 115 11.47 0.78 -4.11
C ARG A 115 10.09 0.19 -4.35
N ILE A 116 9.40 0.68 -5.37
CA ILE A 116 8.04 0.25 -5.70
C ILE A 116 7.90 -0.10 -7.17
N GLY A 117 6.93 -0.98 -7.46
CA GLY A 117 6.40 -1.16 -8.80
C GLY A 117 5.07 -0.40 -8.88
N ALA A 118 5.09 0.77 -9.48
CA ALA A 118 3.93 1.65 -9.51
C ALA A 118 3.16 1.51 -10.81
N GLN A 119 1.82 1.48 -10.74
CA GLN A 119 1.00 1.62 -11.93
C GLN A 119 1.34 2.95 -12.61
N ALA A 120 1.58 2.92 -13.92
CA ALA A 120 2.10 4.09 -14.65
C ALA A 120 1.20 5.33 -14.51
N ARG A 121 -0.11 5.15 -14.44
CA ARG A 121 -1.06 6.25 -14.25
C ARG A 121 -0.90 6.98 -12.92
N LEU A 122 -0.19 6.39 -11.96
CA LEU A 122 0.04 6.94 -10.63
C LEU A 122 1.45 7.51 -10.45
N GLU A 123 2.23 7.59 -11.53
CA GLU A 123 3.61 8.09 -11.47
C GLU A 123 3.71 9.45 -10.78
N LYS A 124 2.87 10.40 -11.19
CA LYS A 124 2.87 11.74 -10.59
C LYS A 124 2.49 11.73 -9.12
N PHE A 125 1.56 10.87 -8.76
CA PHE A 125 1.15 10.73 -7.36
C PHE A 125 2.35 10.34 -6.49
N TYR A 126 3.11 9.32 -6.90
CA TYR A 126 4.27 8.87 -6.15
C TYR A 126 5.43 9.87 -6.21
N GLN A 127 5.60 10.58 -7.31
CA GLN A 127 6.61 11.66 -7.39
C GLN A 127 6.39 12.70 -6.29
N GLY A 128 5.15 12.97 -5.92
CA GLY A 128 4.81 13.90 -4.85
C GLY A 128 5.35 13.48 -3.47
N PHE A 129 5.78 12.23 -3.31
CA PHE A 129 6.36 11.70 -2.08
C PHE A 129 7.85 11.40 -2.20
N GLY A 130 8.49 11.87 -3.27
CA GLY A 130 9.93 11.76 -3.45
C GLY A 130 10.38 10.53 -4.26
N TYR A 131 9.45 9.79 -4.84
CA TYR A 131 9.81 8.67 -5.73
C TYR A 131 10.25 9.20 -7.09
N VAL A 132 11.27 8.57 -7.66
CA VAL A 132 11.81 8.88 -8.98
C VAL A 132 11.74 7.61 -9.83
N THR A 133 11.19 7.73 -11.03
CA THR A 133 11.13 6.62 -11.99
C THR A 133 12.54 6.30 -12.48
N ASP A 134 12.91 5.02 -12.45
CA ASP A 134 14.23 4.55 -12.88
C ASP A 134 14.18 3.27 -13.71
N SER A 135 13.05 3.00 -14.34
CA SER A 135 12.91 1.89 -15.28
C SER A 135 12.14 2.32 -16.52
N ASP A 136 12.21 1.50 -17.57
CA ASP A 136 11.31 1.61 -18.70
C ASP A 136 9.90 1.15 -18.29
N LEU A 137 8.91 1.52 -19.09
CA LEU A 137 7.54 1.02 -18.92
C LEU A 137 7.54 -0.49 -19.11
N TYR A 138 6.87 -1.20 -18.22
CA TYR A 138 6.67 -2.65 -18.33
C TYR A 138 5.23 -3.01 -17.98
N MET A 139 4.82 -4.20 -18.40
CA MET A 139 3.45 -4.69 -18.13
C MET A 139 3.49 -5.67 -16.97
N GLU A 140 2.57 -5.49 -16.02
CA GLU A 140 2.38 -6.42 -14.92
C GLU A 140 0.87 -6.67 -14.79
N ASP A 141 0.47 -7.94 -14.91
CA ASP A 141 -0.95 -8.34 -14.92
C ASP A 141 -1.78 -7.55 -15.94
N GLY A 142 -1.18 -7.22 -17.09
CA GLY A 142 -1.83 -6.47 -18.16
C GLY A 142 -1.95 -4.96 -17.89
N ILE A 143 -1.34 -4.44 -16.83
CA ILE A 143 -1.39 -3.03 -16.46
C ILE A 143 0.02 -2.42 -16.62
N PRO A 144 0.14 -1.24 -17.28
CA PRO A 144 1.43 -0.57 -17.40
C PRO A 144 1.98 -0.13 -16.03
N HIS A 145 3.26 -0.38 -15.81
CA HIS A 145 3.98 -0.07 -14.57
C HIS A 145 5.32 0.59 -14.83
N PHE A 146 5.83 1.30 -13.81
CA PHE A 146 7.23 1.72 -13.70
C PHE A 146 7.79 1.26 -12.38
N GLU A 147 9.10 0.96 -12.33
CA GLU A 147 9.79 0.91 -11.05
C GLU A 147 10.20 2.32 -10.66
N MET A 148 10.00 2.64 -9.39
CA MET A 148 10.34 3.94 -8.82
C MET A 148 11.05 3.75 -7.49
N GLU A 149 11.92 4.69 -7.15
CA GLU A 149 12.67 4.64 -5.90
C GLU A 149 12.61 5.98 -5.17
N ARG A 150 12.43 5.90 -3.86
CA ARG A 150 12.48 7.03 -2.94
C ARG A 150 13.68 6.87 -2.03
N LYS A 151 14.47 7.91 -1.92
CA LYS A 151 15.65 7.91 -1.05
C LYS A 151 15.41 8.66 0.27
#